data_c8a90e1538c40f08c0e42ec3543a035a
#
_entry.id   c8a90e1538c40f08c0e42ec3543a035a
#
_cell.length_a   1.000
_cell.length_b   1.000
_cell.length_c   1.000
_cell.angle_alpha   90.00
_cell.angle_beta   90.00
_cell.angle_gamma   90.00
#
_symmetry.space_group_name_H-M   'P 1'
#
loop_
_entity.id
_entity.type
_entity.pdbx_description
1 polymer ?
#
loop_
_entity_poly.entity_id
_entity_poly.type
_entity_poly.pdbx_seq_one_letter_code
_entity_poly.pdbx_strand_id
1 'polypeptide(L)'
;IPKDAFPFTTATGAIYDSGDYELALAKALERFDYAGARARQAKARAEGRLVGIGVATFTEICGLGPSTGASPIQRTGSWESGMVRVEPTGNVVITTGVSPHGQGQETAFAQLAADAFGIDVNDVEVLHGDTDVVTHGVGTFGSRGLVVGGTAVHMALEKVLAKASRIAAHLLDAKPEQVHFDGESFCVAHSDRKLGFRQVAEAAHLWNVPIPGEEPGLEAVARFEPTGTTF
;
A
#
# COMPACT_ATOMS: atom_id res chain seq x y z
N ILE A 1 -20.88 -10.21 19.21
CA ILE A 1 -21.48 -10.56 17.91
C ILE A 1 -21.04 -11.98 17.60
N PRO A 2 -21.98 -12.94 17.49
CA PRO A 2 -21.67 -14.30 17.07
C PRO A 2 -21.16 -14.32 15.62
N LYS A 3 -20.33 -15.32 15.28
CA LYS A 3 -19.69 -15.44 13.97
C LYS A 3 -20.69 -15.54 12.80
N ASP A 4 -21.84 -16.14 13.04
CA ASP A 4 -22.93 -16.33 12.06
C ASP A 4 -23.84 -15.10 11.91
N ALA A 5 -23.63 -14.04 12.72
CA ALA A 5 -24.41 -12.80 12.66
C ALA A 5 -23.85 -11.75 11.69
N PHE A 6 -22.71 -12.02 11.06
CA PHE A 6 -22.11 -11.11 10.08
C PHE A 6 -22.72 -11.27 8.66
N PRO A 7 -22.83 -10.19 7.87
CA PRO A 7 -22.54 -8.79 8.24
C PRO A 7 -23.52 -8.25 9.29
N PHE A 8 -23.00 -7.54 10.28
CA PHE A 8 -23.76 -7.03 11.42
C PHE A 8 -23.88 -5.51 11.40
N THR A 9 -25.11 -4.99 11.43
CA THR A 9 -25.34 -3.55 11.55
C THR A 9 -25.39 -3.13 13.01
N THR A 10 -24.49 -2.25 13.43
CA THR A 10 -24.46 -1.71 14.79
C THR A 10 -25.61 -0.73 15.05
N ALA A 11 -25.85 -0.40 16.31
CA ALA A 11 -26.85 0.61 16.70
C ALA A 11 -26.54 2.00 16.14
N THR A 12 -25.28 2.28 15.77
CA THR A 12 -24.85 3.54 15.15
C THR A 12 -24.90 3.51 13.62
N GLY A 13 -25.36 2.41 13.02
CA GLY A 13 -25.47 2.24 11.57
C GLY A 13 -24.18 1.80 10.87
N ALA A 14 -23.09 1.54 11.59
CA ALA A 14 -21.89 0.95 10.99
C ALA A 14 -22.13 -0.53 10.66
N ILE A 15 -21.59 -0.98 9.55
CA ILE A 15 -21.71 -2.38 9.11
C ILE A 15 -20.35 -3.06 9.36
N TYR A 16 -20.34 -4.02 10.28
CA TYR A 16 -19.22 -4.91 10.48
C TYR A 16 -19.34 -6.07 9.50
N ASP A 17 -18.37 -6.21 8.62
CA ASP A 17 -18.45 -7.12 7.47
C ASP A 17 -18.19 -8.58 7.84
N SER A 18 -17.27 -8.81 8.77
CA SER A 18 -16.84 -10.15 9.16
C SER A 18 -16.19 -10.16 10.55
N GLY A 19 -16.05 -11.36 11.12
CA GLY A 19 -15.30 -11.54 12.38
C GLY A 19 -15.60 -12.87 13.05
N ASP A 20 -14.70 -13.23 13.96
CA ASP A 20 -14.86 -14.34 14.92
C ASP A 20 -14.30 -13.86 16.27
N TYR A 21 -15.07 -13.01 16.94
CA TYR A 21 -14.60 -12.29 18.14
C TYR A 21 -14.42 -13.23 19.33
N GLU A 22 -15.24 -14.26 19.44
CA GLU A 22 -15.12 -15.26 20.51
C GLU A 22 -13.82 -16.07 20.35
N LEU A 23 -13.53 -16.52 19.12
CA LEU A 23 -12.29 -17.25 18.83
C LEU A 23 -11.05 -16.37 19.03
N ALA A 24 -11.10 -15.11 18.61
CA ALA A 24 -10.02 -14.16 18.81
C ALA A 24 -9.71 -13.95 20.29
N LEU A 25 -10.74 -13.73 21.11
CA LEU A 25 -10.61 -13.61 22.56
C LEU A 25 -10.08 -14.90 23.20
N ALA A 26 -10.64 -16.06 22.83
CA ALA A 26 -10.19 -17.34 23.36
C ALA A 26 -8.71 -17.59 23.09
N LYS A 27 -8.23 -17.35 21.85
CA LYS A 27 -6.82 -17.46 21.49
C LYS A 27 -5.92 -16.48 22.24
N ALA A 28 -6.39 -15.25 22.46
CA ALA A 28 -5.65 -14.25 23.23
C ALA A 28 -5.50 -14.68 24.69
N LEU A 29 -6.56 -15.17 25.32
CA LEU A 29 -6.55 -15.64 26.71
C LEU A 29 -5.66 -16.88 26.88
N GLU A 30 -5.71 -17.81 25.94
CA GLU A 30 -4.87 -19.01 25.91
C GLU A 30 -3.38 -18.62 25.78
N ARG A 31 -3.04 -17.79 24.78
CA ARG A 31 -1.65 -17.38 24.49
C ARG A 31 -1.03 -16.56 25.62
N PHE A 32 -1.83 -15.78 26.34
CA PHE A 32 -1.43 -15.02 27.52
C PHE A 32 -1.31 -15.89 28.78
N ASP A 33 -1.81 -17.13 28.75
CA ASP A 33 -1.99 -17.96 29.96
C ASP A 33 -2.82 -17.21 31.02
N TYR A 34 -4.02 -16.81 30.66
CA TYR A 34 -4.87 -16.01 31.57
C TYR A 34 -5.11 -16.67 32.93
N ALA A 35 -5.33 -17.98 32.95
CA ALA A 35 -5.52 -18.72 34.20
C ALA A 35 -4.25 -18.67 35.11
N GLY A 36 -3.09 -18.90 34.53
CA GLY A 36 -1.81 -18.78 35.24
C GLY A 36 -1.51 -17.33 35.68
N ALA A 37 -1.87 -16.34 34.83
CA ALA A 37 -1.75 -14.92 35.19
C ALA A 37 -2.62 -14.56 36.40
N ARG A 38 -3.87 -15.09 36.49
CA ARG A 38 -4.74 -14.91 37.67
C ARG A 38 -4.15 -15.57 38.91
N ALA A 39 -3.54 -16.76 38.80
CA ALA A 39 -2.87 -17.42 39.90
C ALA A 39 -1.64 -16.61 40.40
N ARG A 40 -0.82 -16.11 39.45
CA ARG A 40 0.33 -15.22 39.78
C ARG A 40 -0.13 -13.92 40.43
N GLN A 41 -1.25 -13.35 39.99
CA GLN A 41 -1.85 -12.16 40.62
C GLN A 41 -2.26 -12.41 42.07
N ALA A 42 -2.93 -13.55 42.34
CA ALA A 42 -3.37 -13.92 43.68
C ALA A 42 -2.16 -14.13 44.62
N LYS A 43 -1.12 -14.81 44.14
CA LYS A 43 0.14 -14.99 44.90
C LYS A 43 0.81 -13.66 45.20
N ALA A 44 0.96 -12.79 44.22
CA ALA A 44 1.56 -11.47 44.42
C ALA A 44 0.82 -10.65 45.49
N ARG A 45 -0.54 -10.70 45.48
CA ARG A 45 -1.37 -10.02 46.46
C ARG A 45 -1.11 -10.56 47.89
N ALA A 46 -0.97 -11.88 48.05
CA ALA A 46 -0.63 -12.49 49.34
C ALA A 46 0.76 -12.05 49.83
N GLU A 47 1.67 -11.69 48.95
CA GLU A 47 3.02 -11.18 49.24
C GLU A 47 3.06 -9.63 49.35
N GLY A 48 1.90 -8.95 49.40
CA GLY A 48 1.81 -7.50 49.52
C GLY A 48 2.09 -6.72 48.23
N ARG A 49 2.17 -7.41 47.07
CA ARG A 49 2.37 -6.77 45.75
C ARG A 49 1.06 -6.70 44.99
N LEU A 50 0.84 -5.60 44.26
CA LEU A 50 -0.32 -5.43 43.40
C LEU A 50 0.07 -5.64 41.94
N VAL A 51 -0.64 -6.54 41.28
CA VAL A 51 -0.49 -6.82 39.83
C VAL A 51 -1.84 -6.61 39.14
N GLY A 52 -1.86 -5.81 38.08
CA GLY A 52 -3.02 -5.59 37.23
C GLY A 52 -3.00 -6.49 36.00
N ILE A 53 -4.18 -6.90 35.54
CA ILE A 53 -4.38 -7.56 34.26
C ILE A 53 -5.46 -6.74 33.53
N GLY A 54 -5.16 -6.33 32.30
CA GLY A 54 -6.10 -5.62 31.43
C GLY A 54 -6.37 -6.41 30.15
N VAL A 55 -7.58 -6.29 29.63
CA VAL A 55 -7.99 -6.80 28.33
C VAL A 55 -8.58 -5.63 27.55
N ALA A 56 -8.11 -5.43 26.31
CA ALA A 56 -8.69 -4.47 25.39
C ALA A 56 -9.09 -5.19 24.10
N THR A 57 -10.27 -4.88 23.60
CA THR A 57 -10.77 -5.36 22.31
C THR A 57 -11.17 -4.16 21.46
N PHE A 58 -10.94 -4.25 20.16
CA PHE A 58 -11.35 -3.21 19.21
C PHE A 58 -11.72 -3.83 17.87
N THR A 59 -12.53 -3.11 17.12
CA THR A 59 -12.81 -3.38 15.70
C THR A 59 -12.27 -2.18 14.93
N GLU A 60 -11.40 -2.44 13.95
CA GLU A 60 -10.75 -1.39 13.19
C GLU A 60 -11.60 -1.01 11.97
N ILE A 61 -11.67 0.28 11.71
CA ILE A 61 -12.24 0.84 10.48
C ILE A 61 -11.15 0.90 9.41
N CYS A 62 -11.46 0.46 8.20
CA CYS A 62 -10.51 0.44 7.09
C CYS A 62 -11.05 1.19 5.86
N GLY A 63 -10.17 2.00 5.25
CA GLY A 63 -10.39 2.59 3.93
C GLY A 63 -11.21 3.87 3.87
N LEU A 64 -12.08 4.14 4.79
CA LEU A 64 -12.86 5.41 4.94
C LEU A 64 -13.31 6.06 3.63
N GLY A 65 -14.11 5.37 2.83
CA GLY A 65 -14.67 5.90 1.58
C GLY A 65 -16.16 5.60 1.43
N PRO A 66 -16.78 6.09 0.39
CA PRO A 66 -16.35 7.14 -0.54
C PRO A 66 -16.50 8.55 0.03
N SER A 67 -15.95 9.58 -0.65
CA SER A 67 -16.06 11.01 -0.28
C SER A 67 -17.51 11.51 -0.24
N THR A 68 -18.42 10.84 -0.92
CA THR A 68 -19.86 11.12 -0.91
C THR A 68 -20.58 10.60 0.33
N GLY A 69 -19.85 9.95 1.25
CA GLY A 69 -20.41 9.42 2.50
C GLY A 69 -20.90 10.50 3.44
N ALA A 70 -21.74 10.09 4.39
CA ALA A 70 -22.39 11.00 5.34
C ALA A 70 -21.46 11.53 6.45
N SER A 71 -20.33 10.83 6.69
CA SER A 71 -19.39 11.21 7.74
C SER A 71 -18.69 12.55 7.43
N PRO A 72 -18.53 13.45 8.40
CA PRO A 72 -17.75 14.67 8.23
C PRO A 72 -16.31 14.40 7.75
N ILE A 73 -15.70 13.29 8.16
CA ILE A 73 -14.35 12.89 7.73
C ILE A 73 -14.34 12.56 6.23
N GLN A 74 -15.37 11.90 5.72
CA GLN A 74 -15.49 11.59 4.30
C GLN A 74 -15.63 12.85 3.42
N ARG A 75 -16.23 13.92 3.95
CA ARG A 75 -16.40 15.20 3.24
C ARG A 75 -15.09 15.96 2.98
N THR A 76 -13.99 15.61 3.65
CA THR A 76 -12.68 16.21 3.39
C THR A 76 -11.98 15.59 2.16
N GLY A 77 -12.61 14.61 1.52
CA GLY A 77 -12.04 13.79 0.47
C GLY A 77 -11.45 12.49 1.04
N SER A 78 -11.90 11.36 0.51
CA SER A 78 -11.45 10.04 0.98
C SER A 78 -10.34 9.45 0.09
N TRP A 79 -9.97 10.15 -0.98
CA TRP A 79 -8.95 9.71 -1.91
C TRP A 79 -7.53 10.12 -1.49
N GLU A 80 -6.56 9.44 -2.03
CA GLU A 80 -5.13 9.77 -1.94
C GLU A 80 -4.47 9.82 -3.31
N SER A 81 -3.35 10.50 -3.38
CA SER A 81 -2.46 10.48 -4.54
C SER A 81 -1.21 9.66 -4.28
N GLY A 82 -0.72 8.99 -5.33
CA GLY A 82 0.59 8.40 -5.40
C GLY A 82 1.25 8.82 -6.71
N MET A 83 2.49 9.27 -6.65
CA MET A 83 3.33 9.51 -7.81
C MET A 83 4.53 8.57 -7.74
N VAL A 84 4.89 8.02 -8.87
CA VAL A 84 6.09 7.19 -9.05
C VAL A 84 6.92 7.80 -10.16
N ARG A 85 8.18 8.10 -9.89
CA ARG A 85 9.16 8.57 -10.85
C ARG A 85 10.38 7.66 -10.82
N VAL A 86 10.78 7.18 -11.99
CA VAL A 86 11.99 6.39 -12.17
C VAL A 86 13.07 7.31 -12.71
N GLU A 87 14.20 7.36 -12.06
CA GLU A 87 15.36 8.15 -12.49
C GLU A 87 16.14 7.44 -13.62
N PRO A 88 17.00 8.13 -14.37
CA PRO A 88 17.80 7.51 -15.44
C PRO A 88 18.67 6.34 -14.95
N THR A 89 19.04 6.35 -13.68
CA THR A 89 19.81 5.27 -13.02
C THR A 89 18.99 4.02 -12.74
N GLY A 90 17.66 4.09 -12.87
CA GLY A 90 16.72 3.05 -12.46
C GLY A 90 16.27 3.14 -11.00
N ASN A 91 16.79 4.12 -10.24
CA ASN A 91 16.28 4.40 -8.90
C ASN A 91 14.85 4.96 -8.97
N VAL A 92 14.06 4.72 -7.93
CA VAL A 92 12.66 5.09 -7.91
C VAL A 92 12.38 6.07 -6.78
N VAL A 93 11.63 7.13 -7.09
CA VAL A 93 11.09 8.06 -6.09
C VAL A 93 9.58 7.92 -6.07
N ILE A 94 9.04 7.60 -4.91
CA ILE A 94 7.60 7.58 -4.65
C ILE A 94 7.23 8.82 -3.84
N THR A 95 6.20 9.53 -4.27
CA THR A 95 5.63 10.63 -3.50
C THR A 95 4.19 10.27 -3.13
N THR A 96 3.84 10.39 -1.86
CA THR A 96 2.52 10.00 -1.35
C THR A 96 1.96 11.03 -0.37
N GLY A 97 0.62 11.18 -0.38
CA GLY A 97 -0.10 12.01 0.57
C GLY A 97 -0.29 11.38 1.95
N VAL A 98 0.09 10.11 2.12
CA VAL A 98 0.05 9.41 3.41
C VAL A 98 1.26 9.80 4.24
N SER A 99 1.05 10.14 5.51
CA SER A 99 2.15 10.46 6.43
C SER A 99 2.26 9.37 7.50
N PRO A 100 3.37 8.64 7.59
CA PRO A 100 3.57 7.60 8.59
C PRO A 100 3.69 8.18 10.01
N HIS A 101 3.26 7.37 10.99
CA HIS A 101 3.37 7.61 12.42
C HIS A 101 4.13 6.47 13.12
N GLY A 102 5.01 5.76 12.38
CA GLY A 102 5.72 4.58 12.83
C GLY A 102 5.17 3.26 12.27
N GLN A 103 4.17 3.30 11.36
CA GLN A 103 3.57 2.08 10.79
C GLN A 103 4.41 1.45 9.67
N GLY A 104 5.51 2.09 9.23
CA GLY A 104 6.42 1.56 8.23
C GLY A 104 5.94 1.71 6.80
N GLN A 105 5.15 2.76 6.48
CA GLN A 105 4.69 3.00 5.11
C GLN A 105 5.83 3.22 4.13
N GLU A 106 6.94 3.89 4.53
CA GLU A 106 8.11 4.03 3.67
C GLU A 106 8.63 2.66 3.22
N THR A 107 8.80 1.73 4.17
CA THR A 107 9.24 0.37 3.87
C THR A 107 8.22 -0.37 3.00
N ALA A 108 6.93 -0.30 3.36
CA ALA A 108 5.88 -0.99 2.62
C ALA A 108 5.76 -0.49 1.17
N PHE A 109 5.83 0.82 0.94
CA PHE A 109 5.74 1.38 -0.40
C PHE A 109 7.02 1.14 -1.22
N ALA A 110 8.19 1.16 -0.57
CA ALA A 110 9.43 0.76 -1.21
C ALA A 110 9.40 -0.70 -1.66
N GLN A 111 8.83 -1.61 -0.85
CA GLN A 111 8.62 -3.01 -1.23
C GLN A 111 7.68 -3.15 -2.43
N LEU A 112 6.57 -2.38 -2.48
CA LEU A 112 5.67 -2.40 -3.65
C LEU A 112 6.40 -2.04 -4.95
N ALA A 113 7.30 -1.04 -4.92
CA ALA A 113 8.07 -0.67 -6.09
C ALA A 113 9.17 -1.69 -6.42
N ALA A 114 9.86 -2.19 -5.40
CA ALA A 114 10.89 -3.21 -5.56
C ALA A 114 10.32 -4.47 -6.22
N ASP A 115 9.17 -4.95 -5.75
CA ASP A 115 8.47 -6.11 -6.32
C ASP A 115 7.94 -5.83 -7.73
N ALA A 116 7.43 -4.61 -7.99
CA ALA A 116 6.87 -4.25 -9.29
C ALA A 116 7.94 -4.14 -10.40
N PHE A 117 9.15 -3.69 -10.06
CA PHE A 117 10.20 -3.38 -11.03
C PHE A 117 11.41 -4.34 -10.98
N GLY A 118 11.42 -5.28 -10.02
CA GLY A 118 12.54 -6.22 -9.83
C GLY A 118 13.85 -5.52 -9.43
N ILE A 119 13.77 -4.51 -8.56
CA ILE A 119 14.91 -3.73 -8.07
C ILE A 119 15.13 -3.94 -6.58
N ASP A 120 16.28 -3.51 -6.06
CA ASP A 120 16.53 -3.54 -4.62
C ASP A 120 15.66 -2.50 -3.91
N VAL A 121 15.12 -2.86 -2.74
CA VAL A 121 14.31 -1.95 -1.91
C VAL A 121 15.10 -0.68 -1.51
N ASN A 122 16.43 -0.76 -1.44
CA ASN A 122 17.28 0.37 -1.15
C ASN A 122 17.46 1.34 -2.34
N ASP A 123 17.04 0.95 -3.54
CA ASP A 123 16.99 1.82 -4.72
C ASP A 123 15.69 2.66 -4.78
N VAL A 124 14.84 2.58 -3.74
CA VAL A 124 13.55 3.28 -3.66
C VAL A 124 13.54 4.30 -2.52
N GLU A 125 13.27 5.54 -2.86
CA GLU A 125 13.03 6.62 -1.91
C GLU A 125 11.53 6.92 -1.81
N VAL A 126 11.00 7.09 -0.59
CA VAL A 126 9.59 7.43 -0.34
C VAL A 126 9.51 8.80 0.33
N LEU A 127 8.89 9.75 -0.35
CA LEU A 127 8.71 11.13 0.11
C LEU A 127 7.25 11.37 0.55
N HIS A 128 7.10 11.98 1.71
CA HIS A 128 5.79 12.32 2.29
C HIS A 128 5.91 13.54 3.21
N GLY A 129 4.76 14.12 3.58
CA GLY A 129 4.71 15.21 4.56
C GLY A 129 5.30 16.55 4.12
N ASP A 130 5.77 16.66 2.90
CA ASP A 130 6.33 17.86 2.29
C ASP A 130 5.35 18.40 1.22
N THR A 131 4.75 19.55 1.50
CA THR A 131 3.76 20.17 0.60
C THR A 131 4.36 20.76 -0.67
N ASP A 132 5.69 20.88 -0.76
CA ASP A 132 6.36 21.33 -1.99
C ASP A 132 6.44 20.21 -3.04
N VAL A 133 6.40 18.95 -2.59
CA VAL A 133 6.48 17.78 -3.50
C VAL A 133 5.19 16.95 -3.52
N VAL A 134 4.43 16.93 -2.42
CA VAL A 134 3.16 16.19 -2.33
C VAL A 134 2.01 17.07 -2.79
N THR A 135 1.42 16.76 -3.93
CA THR A 135 0.37 17.58 -4.53
C THR A 135 -0.98 17.49 -3.81
N HIS A 136 -1.26 16.38 -3.17
CA HIS A 136 -2.48 16.14 -2.38
C HIS A 136 -2.30 15.00 -1.40
N GLY A 137 -2.79 15.18 -0.19
CA GLY A 137 -2.85 14.16 0.83
C GLY A 137 -3.86 14.51 1.92
N VAL A 138 -4.59 13.49 2.37
CA VAL A 138 -5.51 13.60 3.52
C VAL A 138 -4.85 13.10 4.80
N GLY A 139 -3.86 12.21 4.66
CA GLY A 139 -3.07 11.71 5.78
C GLY A 139 -3.44 10.29 6.23
N THR A 140 -2.90 9.88 7.37
CA THR A 140 -3.00 8.51 7.88
C THR A 140 -3.85 8.45 9.14
N PHE A 141 -4.99 7.79 9.06
CA PHE A 141 -5.94 7.51 10.14
C PHE A 141 -6.94 6.44 9.66
N GLY A 142 -7.66 5.78 10.55
CA GLY A 142 -8.71 4.82 10.18
C GLY A 142 -8.23 3.73 9.21
N SER A 143 -7.03 3.21 9.41
CA SER A 143 -6.38 2.16 8.62
C SER A 143 -6.44 2.38 7.09
N ARG A 144 -6.31 3.65 6.65
CA ARG A 144 -6.37 4.01 5.23
C ARG A 144 -5.01 4.08 4.53
N GLY A 145 -3.91 4.09 5.29
CA GLY A 145 -2.57 4.30 4.73
C GLY A 145 -2.22 3.36 3.59
N LEU A 146 -2.28 2.04 3.81
CA LEU A 146 -2.02 1.05 2.76
C LEU A 146 -3.22 0.91 1.80
N VAL A 147 -4.45 0.87 2.33
CA VAL A 147 -5.65 0.66 1.51
C VAL A 147 -5.83 1.76 0.48
N VAL A 148 -5.67 3.02 0.85
CA VAL A 148 -5.91 4.15 -0.07
C VAL A 148 -4.61 4.65 -0.68
N GLY A 149 -3.62 4.98 0.15
CA GLY A 149 -2.33 5.49 -0.32
C GLY A 149 -1.53 4.43 -1.08
N GLY A 150 -1.43 3.22 -0.52
CA GLY A 150 -0.73 2.10 -1.18
C GLY A 150 -1.38 1.69 -2.49
N THR A 151 -2.71 1.70 -2.59
CA THR A 151 -3.41 1.44 -3.86
C THR A 151 -3.12 2.55 -4.88
N ALA A 152 -3.11 3.83 -4.48
CA ALA A 152 -2.73 4.91 -5.39
C ALA A 152 -1.30 4.76 -5.91
N VAL A 153 -0.35 4.38 -5.03
CA VAL A 153 1.03 4.08 -5.41
C VAL A 153 1.07 2.88 -6.38
N HIS A 154 0.39 1.78 -6.06
CA HIS A 154 0.32 0.60 -6.93
C HIS A 154 -0.21 0.94 -8.34
N MET A 155 -1.29 1.70 -8.43
CA MET A 155 -1.82 2.16 -9.72
C MET A 155 -0.83 3.04 -10.49
N ALA A 156 0.00 3.82 -9.81
CA ALA A 156 1.05 4.61 -10.43
C ALA A 156 2.20 3.71 -10.94
N LEU A 157 2.61 2.69 -10.16
CA LEU A 157 3.57 1.67 -10.58
C LEU A 157 3.13 0.92 -11.84
N GLU A 158 1.86 0.51 -11.90
CA GLU A 158 1.29 -0.14 -13.09
C GLU A 158 1.37 0.76 -14.33
N LYS A 159 1.07 2.06 -14.19
CA LYS A 159 1.18 3.02 -15.30
C LYS A 159 2.61 3.20 -15.78
N VAL A 160 3.57 3.28 -14.84
CA VAL A 160 5.01 3.36 -15.16
C VAL A 160 5.45 2.10 -15.89
N LEU A 161 5.09 0.92 -15.38
CA LEU A 161 5.45 -0.35 -16.00
C LEU A 161 4.85 -0.50 -17.41
N ALA A 162 3.60 -0.09 -17.59
CA ALA A 162 2.95 -0.09 -18.91
C ALA A 162 3.67 0.84 -19.91
N LYS A 163 4.10 2.03 -19.46
CA LYS A 163 4.91 2.94 -20.29
C LYS A 163 6.27 2.33 -20.60
N ALA A 164 6.96 1.78 -19.60
CA ALA A 164 8.25 1.10 -19.77
C ALA A 164 8.15 -0.06 -20.76
N SER A 165 7.07 -0.85 -20.71
CA SER A 165 6.82 -1.94 -21.65
C SER A 165 6.68 -1.46 -23.11
N ARG A 166 6.01 -0.32 -23.35
CA ARG A 166 5.91 0.27 -24.70
C ARG A 166 7.25 0.80 -25.20
N ILE A 167 8.02 1.42 -24.31
CA ILE A 167 9.40 1.86 -24.60
C ILE A 167 10.28 0.66 -24.96
N ALA A 168 10.24 -0.39 -24.14
CA ALA A 168 10.99 -1.61 -24.38
C ALA A 168 10.61 -2.29 -25.70
N ALA A 169 9.32 -2.34 -26.02
CA ALA A 169 8.85 -2.89 -27.28
C ALA A 169 9.44 -2.14 -28.50
N HIS A 170 9.44 -0.81 -28.44
CA HIS A 170 10.05 0.00 -29.50
C HIS A 170 11.55 -0.25 -29.64
N LEU A 171 12.28 -0.28 -28.52
CA LEU A 171 13.74 -0.51 -28.50
C LEU A 171 14.11 -1.92 -28.95
N LEU A 172 13.24 -2.89 -28.70
CA LEU A 172 13.42 -4.29 -29.11
C LEU A 172 12.91 -4.59 -30.52
N ASP A 173 12.41 -3.59 -31.25
CA ASP A 173 11.76 -3.77 -32.56
C ASP A 173 10.70 -4.87 -32.52
N ALA A 174 9.77 -4.74 -31.57
CA ALA A 174 8.68 -5.69 -31.30
C ALA A 174 7.34 -4.93 -31.13
N LYS A 175 6.24 -5.64 -31.29
CA LYS A 175 4.92 -5.08 -30.95
C LYS A 175 4.71 -5.11 -29.44
N PRO A 176 4.00 -4.12 -28.86
CA PRO A 176 3.74 -4.09 -27.41
C PRO A 176 3.16 -5.39 -26.85
N GLU A 177 2.28 -6.07 -27.61
CA GLU A 177 1.62 -7.30 -27.20
C GLU A 177 2.57 -8.52 -27.15
N GLN A 178 3.76 -8.38 -27.73
CA GLN A 178 4.81 -9.41 -27.73
C GLN A 178 5.80 -9.26 -26.57
N VAL A 179 5.75 -8.14 -25.87
CA VAL A 179 6.67 -7.85 -24.76
C VAL A 179 5.98 -8.07 -23.43
N HIS A 180 6.64 -8.79 -22.54
CA HIS A 180 6.23 -8.96 -21.16
C HIS A 180 7.39 -8.69 -20.21
N PHE A 181 7.09 -8.21 -19.02
CA PHE A 181 8.07 -8.04 -17.96
C PHE A 181 8.06 -9.31 -17.08
N ASP A 182 9.23 -9.91 -16.88
CA ASP A 182 9.37 -11.17 -16.14
C ASP A 182 9.76 -10.98 -14.65
N GLY A 183 9.83 -9.73 -14.20
CA GLY A 183 10.27 -9.35 -12.87
C GLY A 183 11.72 -8.81 -12.82
N GLU A 184 12.47 -8.91 -13.94
CA GLU A 184 13.83 -8.37 -14.08
C GLU A 184 14.03 -7.64 -15.40
N SER A 185 13.40 -8.17 -16.45
CA SER A 185 13.63 -7.75 -17.83
C SER A 185 12.34 -7.72 -18.63
N PHE A 186 12.31 -6.85 -19.64
CA PHE A 186 11.29 -6.85 -20.69
C PHE A 186 11.72 -7.82 -21.78
N CYS A 187 10.98 -8.89 -21.96
CA CYS A 187 11.28 -10.01 -22.84
C CYS A 187 10.33 -10.06 -24.03
N VAL A 188 10.87 -10.30 -25.24
CA VAL A 188 10.04 -10.57 -26.42
C VAL A 188 9.67 -12.05 -26.46
N ALA A 189 8.37 -12.34 -26.56
CA ALA A 189 7.88 -13.72 -26.62
C ALA A 189 8.52 -14.52 -27.76
N HIS A 190 8.91 -15.75 -27.46
CA HIS A 190 9.58 -16.68 -28.41
C HIS A 190 10.90 -16.13 -29.01
N SER A 191 11.65 -15.33 -28.27
CA SER A 191 12.91 -14.73 -28.69
C SER A 191 13.85 -14.55 -27.49
N ASP A 192 15.15 -14.47 -27.77
CA ASP A 192 16.18 -14.16 -26.76
C ASP A 192 16.37 -12.63 -26.56
N ARG A 193 15.59 -11.80 -27.26
CA ARG A 193 15.64 -10.33 -27.14
C ARG A 193 15.02 -9.91 -25.82
N LYS A 194 15.81 -9.18 -25.02
CA LYS A 194 15.39 -8.63 -23.74
C LYS A 194 16.14 -7.35 -23.37
N LEU A 195 15.54 -6.53 -22.53
CA LEU A 195 16.12 -5.33 -21.92
C LEU A 195 15.82 -5.31 -20.43
N GLY A 196 16.82 -5.05 -19.61
CA GLY A 196 16.65 -4.85 -18.19
C GLY A 196 15.91 -3.54 -17.87
N PHE A 197 15.25 -3.48 -16.72
CA PHE A 197 14.48 -2.30 -16.30
C PHE A 197 15.32 -1.00 -16.34
N ARG A 198 16.58 -1.03 -15.85
CA ARG A 198 17.49 0.14 -15.85
C ARG A 198 17.81 0.64 -17.28
N GLN A 199 17.95 -0.27 -18.23
CA GLN A 199 18.21 0.11 -19.63
C GLN A 199 17.02 0.85 -20.24
N VAL A 200 15.82 0.43 -19.90
CA VAL A 200 14.58 1.08 -20.34
C VAL A 200 14.42 2.45 -19.65
N ALA A 201 14.74 2.55 -18.37
CA ALA A 201 14.72 3.81 -17.63
C ALA A 201 15.70 4.82 -18.22
N GLU A 202 16.95 4.42 -18.48
CA GLU A 202 17.95 5.26 -19.12
C GLU A 202 17.47 5.75 -20.51
N ALA A 203 16.97 4.84 -21.34
CA ALA A 203 16.49 5.19 -22.68
C ALA A 203 15.29 6.14 -22.64
N ALA A 204 14.39 6.00 -21.67
CA ALA A 204 13.24 6.89 -21.47
C ALA A 204 13.66 8.34 -21.19
N HIS A 205 14.80 8.54 -20.55
CA HIS A 205 15.31 9.87 -20.19
C HIS A 205 16.28 10.45 -21.22
N LEU A 206 17.20 9.65 -21.77
CA LEU A 206 18.14 10.13 -22.79
C LEU A 206 17.44 10.50 -24.09
N TRP A 207 16.33 9.85 -24.40
CA TRP A 207 15.45 10.15 -25.56
C TRP A 207 16.20 10.24 -26.90
N ASN A 208 17.30 9.50 -27.04
CA ASN A 208 18.10 9.49 -28.27
C ASN A 208 17.33 8.98 -29.48
N VAL A 209 16.27 8.19 -29.23
CA VAL A 209 15.32 7.71 -30.23
C VAL A 209 13.93 8.08 -29.74
N PRO A 210 13.29 9.10 -30.32
CA PRO A 210 11.92 9.45 -29.98
C PRO A 210 10.96 8.29 -30.23
N ILE A 211 10.12 7.98 -29.24
CA ILE A 211 9.19 6.86 -29.31
C ILE A 211 7.80 7.42 -29.67
N PRO A 212 7.20 7.01 -30.77
CA PRO A 212 5.92 7.54 -31.21
C PRO A 212 4.82 7.39 -30.13
N GLY A 213 4.17 8.51 -29.80
CA GLY A 213 3.08 8.53 -28.83
C GLY A 213 3.49 8.57 -27.37
N GLU A 214 4.80 8.59 -27.07
CA GLU A 214 5.32 8.73 -25.70
C GLU A 214 6.03 10.08 -25.51
N GLU A 215 6.11 10.51 -24.26
CA GLU A 215 6.89 11.67 -23.83
C GLU A 215 8.19 11.21 -23.14
N PRO A 216 9.26 12.01 -23.14
CA PRO A 216 10.47 11.73 -22.36
C PRO A 216 10.18 11.52 -20.88
N GLY A 217 11.05 10.76 -20.20
CA GLY A 217 10.93 10.45 -18.79
C GLY A 217 10.05 9.24 -18.51
N LEU A 218 10.09 8.79 -17.27
CA LEU A 218 9.36 7.59 -16.81
C LEU A 218 8.72 7.89 -15.46
N GLU A 219 7.54 8.50 -15.51
CA GLU A 219 6.78 8.86 -14.32
C GLU A 219 5.27 8.71 -14.53
N ALA A 220 4.54 8.53 -13.44
CA ALA A 220 3.09 8.54 -13.44
C ALA A 220 2.50 8.99 -12.09
N VAL A 221 1.32 9.60 -12.18
CA VAL A 221 0.49 9.92 -11.02
C VAL A 221 -0.80 9.10 -11.10
N ALA A 222 -1.20 8.57 -9.96
CA ALA A 222 -2.52 7.97 -9.81
C ALA A 222 -3.23 8.52 -8.56
N ARG A 223 -4.53 8.37 -8.55
CA ARG A 223 -5.40 8.71 -7.43
C ARG A 223 -6.34 7.56 -7.20
N PHE A 224 -6.57 7.25 -5.95
CA PHE A 224 -7.49 6.18 -5.57
C PHE A 224 -8.44 6.65 -4.48
N GLU A 225 -9.69 6.29 -4.62
CA GLU A 225 -10.74 6.46 -3.64
C GLU A 225 -11.42 5.11 -3.40
N PRO A 226 -11.55 4.63 -2.15
CA PRO A 226 -12.26 3.38 -1.88
C PRO A 226 -13.77 3.56 -2.11
N THR A 227 -14.41 2.52 -2.62
CA THR A 227 -15.85 2.50 -2.88
C THR A 227 -16.70 2.32 -1.62
N GLY A 228 -16.09 1.94 -0.52
CA GLY A 228 -16.73 1.70 0.76
C GLY A 228 -15.76 1.77 1.92
N THR A 229 -16.32 1.60 3.10
CA THR A 229 -15.60 1.46 4.37
C THR A 229 -15.84 0.06 4.89
N THR A 230 -14.80 -0.61 5.38
CA THR A 230 -14.89 -1.94 6.02
C THR A 230 -14.55 -1.87 7.50
N PHE A 231 -15.01 -2.87 8.27
CA PHE A 231 -14.74 -3.01 9.70
C PHE A 231 -14.36 -4.44 10.04
#